data_64a1c0387375ff60a0e96115291c16a2
#
_entry.id   64a1c0387375ff60a0e96115291c16a2
#
_cell.length_a   1.000
_cell.length_b   1.000
_cell.length_c   1.000
_cell.angle_alpha   90.00
_cell.angle_beta   90.00
_cell.angle_gamma   90.00
#
_symmetry.space_group_name_H-M   'P 1'
#
loop_
_entity.id
_entity.type
_entity.pdbx_description
1 polymer ?
#
loop_
_entity_poly.entity_id
_entity_poly.type
_entity_poly.pdbx_seq_one_letter_code
_entity_poly.pdbx_strand_id
1 'polypeptide(L)'
;MTQDVLSMAQREPQFRSVEVGEPVQALSAITPDMKASTRAVSFSASAANSVSSDHSKRDVESNHELNIIGEHVDGQDTIFSQGALSLLNVLCQQFSAEVPQLLQQRSHRQKEFAAGKLPDFLAQTESVRKARWQIRGIPADLQDRRVEITGPVERRMVINALNGNAKVFMADFEDSLAPTWTKVVEGQINLRDAVAGDIEYTDPTSAKHYRLNDDPAVLICRVRGLHLTEKHVEFDGLGIPAALFDFALYFYNNYRQLLNKGSGPYFYIPKLESHLEARWWAKVFAYVEERFCLLPGTIKCTCLIETLPAVFEMEEILFELRSNIVALNCGRWDYILSDMKTLKHHAEHVLHDRQNLTMDKAFLSAYSRLLVKVCHKRGALAIGGMAAFIPAKDAELNQSVLQQLRTDKEFEARNGHDGTWVAHPGLADTAMATFNQYLGAGQKNQLHITRDVDGPIGAKELLHLCEGV
;
A
#
# COMPACT_ATOMS: atom_id res chain seq x y z
N MET A 1 56.07 -19.86 -11.28
CA MET A 1 55.93 -18.89 -10.19
C MET A 1 54.45 -18.80 -9.87
N THR A 2 53.74 -19.64 -9.40
CA THR A 2 53.58 -20.72 -8.38
C THR A 2 53.82 -20.25 -6.96
N GLN A 3 52.74 -20.32 -6.17
CA GLN A 3 52.68 -20.15 -4.73
C GLN A 3 52.67 -18.68 -4.27
N ASP A 4 51.46 -18.16 -4.02
CA ASP A 4 51.11 -17.32 -2.87
C ASP A 4 49.63 -16.80 -2.98
N VAL A 5 48.66 -17.69 -3.07
CA VAL A 5 47.22 -17.37 -2.93
C VAL A 5 46.51 -18.49 -2.16
N LEU A 6 47.04 -18.87 -0.98
CA LEU A 6 46.39 -19.85 -0.11
C LEU A 6 46.78 -19.60 1.35
N SER A 7 46.51 -18.40 1.89
CA SER A 7 46.66 -18.15 3.32
C SER A 7 45.90 -16.91 3.83
N MET A 8 44.61 -16.76 3.46
CA MET A 8 43.72 -15.76 4.11
C MET A 8 42.30 -16.28 4.28
N ALA A 9 42.14 -17.51 4.70
CA ALA A 9 40.85 -18.07 5.08
C ALA A 9 41.01 -18.79 6.44
N GLN A 10 41.21 -18.06 7.53
CA GLN A 10 40.97 -18.48 8.92
C GLN A 10 41.32 -17.32 9.85
N ARG A 11 40.43 -16.36 10.03
CA ARG A 11 40.37 -15.50 11.22
C ARG A 11 38.91 -15.33 11.62
N GLU A 12 38.49 -16.03 12.67
CA GLU A 12 37.25 -15.73 13.38
C GLU A 12 37.32 -14.34 14.01
N PRO A 13 36.23 -13.55 13.97
CA PRO A 13 36.17 -12.28 14.68
C PRO A 13 35.93 -12.56 16.18
N GLN A 14 36.88 -12.20 17.02
CA GLN A 14 36.72 -12.13 18.47
C GLN A 14 35.71 -11.05 18.83
N PHE A 15 34.58 -11.45 19.41
CA PHE A 15 33.63 -10.56 20.06
C PHE A 15 34.25 -10.00 21.33
N ARG A 16 34.50 -8.68 21.38
CA ARG A 16 34.72 -7.95 22.64
C ARG A 16 33.37 -7.77 23.31
N SER A 17 33.24 -8.30 24.52
CA SER A 17 32.17 -8.02 25.47
C SER A 17 32.16 -6.53 25.82
N VAL A 18 31.05 -5.84 25.54
CA VAL A 18 30.78 -4.52 26.08
C VAL A 18 30.00 -4.71 27.36
N GLU A 19 30.56 -4.23 28.46
CA GLU A 19 29.96 -4.22 29.79
C GLU A 19 28.65 -3.44 29.78
N VAL A 20 27.61 -4.05 30.33
CA VAL A 20 26.29 -3.44 30.55
C VAL A 20 26.43 -2.53 31.78
N GLY A 21 26.34 -1.23 31.55
CA GLY A 21 26.21 -0.23 32.61
C GLY A 21 24.84 -0.29 33.29
N GLU A 22 24.87 -0.10 34.60
CA GLU A 22 23.75 -0.20 35.53
C GLU A 22 22.53 0.69 35.15
N PRO A 23 21.29 0.33 35.58
CA PRO A 23 20.08 1.06 35.27
C PRO A 23 19.95 2.33 36.11
N VAL A 24 19.71 3.44 35.44
CA VAL A 24 19.35 4.72 36.05
C VAL A 24 17.96 4.62 36.66
N GLN A 25 17.88 4.99 37.93
CA GLN A 25 16.70 4.98 38.80
C GLN A 25 15.53 5.78 38.24
N ALA A 26 14.33 5.21 38.43
CA ALA A 26 13.04 5.79 38.14
C ALA A 26 12.79 7.12 38.86
N LEU A 27 12.29 8.11 38.13
CA LEU A 27 11.56 9.25 38.66
C LEU A 27 10.08 8.90 38.75
N SER A 28 9.63 8.66 39.97
CA SER A 28 8.23 8.53 40.36
C SER A 28 7.57 9.90 40.45
N ALA A 29 6.25 9.89 40.27
CA ALA A 29 5.23 10.87 40.65
C ALA A 29 4.78 11.82 39.54
N ILE A 30 3.59 11.54 39.03
CA ILE A 30 2.40 12.39 39.09
C ILE A 30 1.17 11.53 38.79
N THR A 31 0.39 11.19 39.79
CA THR A 31 -0.99 10.72 39.68
C THR A 31 -1.95 11.87 39.89
N PRO A 32 -3.01 12.01 39.08
CA PRO A 32 -4.22 12.69 39.59
C PRO A 32 -5.30 11.64 39.89
N ASP A 33 -5.80 11.76 41.12
CA ASP A 33 -7.02 11.15 41.64
C ASP A 33 -8.22 11.33 40.69
N MET A 34 -8.85 10.22 40.33
CA MET A 34 -10.26 10.19 39.92
C MET A 34 -10.97 9.06 40.66
N LYS A 35 -11.66 9.39 41.73
CA LYS A 35 -12.62 8.54 42.39
C LYS A 35 -13.82 8.32 41.47
N ALA A 36 -13.97 7.12 40.96
CA ALA A 36 -15.21 6.65 40.33
C ALA A 36 -16.03 5.86 41.33
N SER A 37 -17.23 6.37 41.61
CA SER A 37 -18.27 5.81 42.46
C SER A 37 -18.83 4.52 41.82
N THR A 38 -18.54 3.37 42.41
CA THR A 38 -19.20 2.11 42.12
C THR A 38 -20.49 1.98 42.96
N ARG A 39 -21.63 2.13 42.31
CA ARG A 39 -22.93 1.66 42.87
C ARG A 39 -23.14 0.21 42.47
N ALA A 40 -23.01 -0.69 43.45
CA ALA A 40 -23.44 -2.05 43.34
C ALA A 40 -24.97 -2.12 43.44
N VAL A 41 -25.63 -2.73 42.46
CA VAL A 41 -27.05 -3.09 42.54
C VAL A 41 -27.08 -4.59 42.76
N SER A 42 -27.49 -4.99 43.98
CA SER A 42 -27.77 -6.35 44.36
C SER A 42 -29.16 -6.74 43.86
N PHE A 43 -29.28 -7.84 43.10
CA PHE A 43 -30.56 -8.53 42.88
C PHE A 43 -30.55 -9.86 43.62
N SER A 44 -31.55 -10.00 44.48
CA SER A 44 -31.86 -11.18 45.31
C SER A 44 -32.37 -12.32 44.45
N ALA A 45 -31.88 -13.52 44.74
CA ALA A 45 -32.41 -14.78 44.24
C ALA A 45 -33.77 -15.12 44.87
N SER A 46 -34.73 -15.53 44.06
CA SER A 46 -35.93 -16.23 44.52
C SER A 46 -36.09 -17.54 43.73
N ALA A 47 -36.49 -18.57 44.46
CA ALA A 47 -36.39 -19.99 44.25
C ALA A 47 -37.22 -20.60 43.12
N ALA A 48 -36.65 -21.64 42.57
CA ALA A 48 -37.19 -22.96 42.19
C ALA A 48 -38.55 -23.09 41.48
N ASN A 49 -38.48 -23.63 40.25
CA ASN A 49 -39.29 -24.81 39.93
C ASN A 49 -38.62 -25.64 38.81
N SER A 50 -38.45 -26.91 39.10
CA SER A 50 -37.94 -27.99 38.28
C SER A 50 -38.90 -28.32 37.12
N VAL A 51 -38.40 -28.20 35.87
CA VAL A 51 -38.90 -29.00 34.74
C VAL A 51 -37.69 -29.51 33.98
N SER A 52 -37.51 -30.82 34.05
CA SER A 52 -36.54 -31.55 33.24
C SER A 52 -36.92 -31.47 31.76
N SER A 53 -36.10 -30.87 30.93
CA SER A 53 -36.08 -31.13 29.51
C SER A 53 -34.61 -31.20 29.07
N ASP A 54 -34.25 -32.41 28.74
CA ASP A 54 -33.03 -32.82 28.09
C ASP A 54 -32.89 -32.06 26.76
N HIS A 55 -32.10 -31.00 26.77
CA HIS A 55 -31.61 -30.37 25.57
C HIS A 55 -30.06 -30.46 25.62
N SER A 56 -29.57 -31.56 25.07
CA SER A 56 -28.18 -31.63 24.63
C SER A 56 -27.88 -30.41 23.75
N LYS A 57 -27.34 -29.37 24.36
CA LYS A 57 -26.62 -28.33 23.60
C LYS A 57 -25.48 -29.07 22.92
N ARG A 58 -25.68 -29.41 21.66
CA ARG A 58 -24.57 -29.59 20.73
C ARG A 58 -23.87 -28.23 20.69
N ASP A 59 -22.74 -28.13 21.33
CA ASP A 59 -21.75 -27.12 20.99
C ASP A 59 -21.43 -27.39 19.52
N VAL A 60 -22.07 -26.62 18.65
CA VAL A 60 -21.66 -26.52 17.25
C VAL A 60 -20.34 -25.75 17.35
N GLU A 61 -19.24 -26.48 17.48
CA GLU A 61 -17.94 -25.97 17.02
C GLU A 61 -18.21 -25.54 15.58
N SER A 62 -18.37 -24.26 15.36
CA SER A 62 -18.43 -23.69 14.04
C SER A 62 -17.06 -23.96 13.42
N ASN A 63 -16.98 -25.02 12.63
CA ASN A 63 -15.83 -25.30 11.80
C ASN A 63 -15.79 -24.16 10.77
N HIS A 64 -15.10 -23.06 11.13
CA HIS A 64 -14.84 -21.96 10.23
C HIS A 64 -13.94 -22.47 9.10
N GLU A 65 -14.53 -22.87 8.01
CA GLU A 65 -13.84 -23.52 6.90
C GLU A 65 -13.80 -22.62 5.68
N LEU A 66 -12.58 -22.49 5.13
CA LEU A 66 -12.32 -21.79 3.88
C LEU A 66 -12.56 -22.78 2.73
N ASN A 67 -13.45 -22.42 1.81
CA ASN A 67 -13.79 -23.21 0.64
C ASN A 67 -13.41 -22.49 -0.65
N ILE A 68 -12.60 -23.12 -1.51
CA ILE A 68 -12.35 -22.65 -2.86
C ILE A 68 -13.43 -23.25 -3.76
N ILE A 69 -14.30 -22.40 -4.30
CA ILE A 69 -15.40 -22.77 -5.20
C ILE A 69 -15.12 -22.37 -6.66
N GLY A 70 -13.99 -21.69 -6.90
CA GLY A 70 -13.54 -21.35 -8.26
C GLY A 70 -13.14 -22.59 -9.08
N GLU A 71 -13.27 -22.49 -10.40
CA GLU A 71 -12.82 -23.53 -11.30
C GLU A 71 -11.31 -23.78 -11.13
N HIS A 72 -10.88 -25.02 -11.41
CA HIS A 72 -9.47 -25.36 -11.34
C HIS A 72 -8.65 -24.56 -12.37
N VAL A 73 -7.54 -23.98 -11.92
CA VAL A 73 -6.57 -23.26 -12.77
C VAL A 73 -5.26 -24.02 -12.74
N ASP A 74 -4.68 -24.26 -13.90
CA ASP A 74 -3.42 -25.01 -14.03
C ASP A 74 -2.31 -24.40 -13.16
N GLY A 75 -1.67 -25.24 -12.35
CA GLY A 75 -0.61 -24.81 -11.44
C GLY A 75 -1.07 -24.20 -10.12
N GLN A 76 -2.39 -24.05 -9.87
CA GLN A 76 -2.90 -23.45 -8.63
C GLN A 76 -2.43 -24.16 -7.36
N ASP A 77 -2.19 -25.47 -7.39
CA ASP A 77 -1.73 -26.25 -6.22
C ASP A 77 -0.38 -25.75 -5.70
N THR A 78 0.37 -25.07 -6.54
CA THR A 78 1.67 -24.48 -6.19
C THR A 78 1.56 -23.23 -5.33
N ILE A 79 0.39 -22.55 -5.33
CA ILE A 79 0.12 -21.37 -4.53
C ILE A 79 -0.90 -21.62 -3.42
N PHE A 80 -1.78 -22.63 -3.56
CA PHE A 80 -2.76 -23.05 -2.57
C PHE A 80 -2.23 -24.17 -1.67
N SER A 81 -0.97 -24.05 -1.24
CA SER A 81 -0.42 -24.98 -0.25
C SER A 81 -1.24 -24.94 1.05
N GLN A 82 -1.22 -26.02 1.82
CA GLN A 82 -1.90 -26.09 3.11
C GLN A 82 -1.56 -24.92 4.04
N GLY A 83 -0.29 -24.48 4.03
CA GLY A 83 0.16 -23.35 4.84
C GLY A 83 -0.39 -22.02 4.35
N ALA A 84 -0.47 -21.80 3.02
CA ALA A 84 -1.06 -20.59 2.43
C ALA A 84 -2.55 -20.49 2.75
N LEU A 85 -3.27 -21.60 2.59
CA LEU A 85 -4.70 -21.68 2.92
C LEU A 85 -4.96 -21.54 4.42
N SER A 86 -4.10 -22.13 5.27
CA SER A 86 -4.16 -21.93 6.73
C SER A 86 -3.96 -20.48 7.12
N LEU A 87 -3.03 -19.75 6.48
CA LEU A 87 -2.87 -18.32 6.73
C LEU A 87 -4.12 -17.56 6.30
N LEU A 88 -4.63 -17.80 5.09
CA LEU A 88 -5.82 -17.12 4.58
C LEU A 88 -7.03 -17.37 5.48
N ASN A 89 -7.26 -18.62 5.90
CA ASN A 89 -8.35 -18.99 6.82
C ASN A 89 -8.29 -18.20 8.13
N VAL A 90 -7.13 -18.16 8.76
CA VAL A 90 -6.95 -17.43 10.03
C VAL A 90 -7.11 -15.91 9.83
N LEU A 91 -6.62 -15.35 8.72
CA LEU A 91 -6.84 -13.94 8.42
C LEU A 91 -8.32 -13.61 8.20
N CYS A 92 -9.06 -14.48 7.51
CA CYS A 92 -10.50 -14.34 7.36
C CYS A 92 -11.20 -14.40 8.74
N GLN A 93 -10.86 -15.35 9.57
CA GLN A 93 -11.42 -15.49 10.91
C GLN A 93 -11.18 -14.24 11.78
N GLN A 94 -9.98 -13.66 11.71
CA GLN A 94 -9.60 -12.54 12.58
C GLN A 94 -10.05 -11.18 12.06
N PHE A 95 -10.12 -10.97 10.74
CA PHE A 95 -10.20 -9.64 10.16
C PHE A 95 -11.37 -9.41 9.21
N SER A 96 -12.04 -10.45 8.66
CA SER A 96 -13.11 -10.25 7.69
C SER A 96 -14.30 -9.50 8.26
N ALA A 97 -14.66 -9.74 9.51
CA ALA A 97 -15.83 -9.15 10.15
C ALA A 97 -15.74 -7.62 10.35
N GLU A 98 -14.52 -7.05 10.39
CA GLU A 98 -14.34 -5.60 10.48
C GLU A 98 -14.56 -4.88 9.14
N VAL A 99 -14.35 -5.56 8.00
CA VAL A 99 -14.42 -4.92 6.66
C VAL A 99 -15.78 -4.33 6.33
N PRO A 100 -16.91 -5.04 6.51
CA PRO A 100 -18.23 -4.45 6.31
C PRO A 100 -18.49 -3.20 7.17
N GLN A 101 -17.96 -3.16 8.38
CA GLN A 101 -18.11 -2.01 9.29
C GLN A 101 -17.34 -0.79 8.76
N LEU A 102 -16.11 -1.00 8.26
CA LEU A 102 -15.32 0.07 7.63
C LEU A 102 -16.02 0.62 6.37
N LEU A 103 -16.58 -0.27 5.54
CA LEU A 103 -17.33 0.14 4.34
C LEU A 103 -18.64 0.85 4.70
N GLN A 104 -19.29 0.47 5.78
CA GLN A 104 -20.46 1.18 6.29
C GLN A 104 -20.12 2.60 6.76
N GLN A 105 -18.95 2.78 7.38
CA GLN A 105 -18.46 4.13 7.76
C GLN A 105 -18.23 5.02 6.54
N ARG A 106 -17.70 4.47 5.43
CA ARG A 106 -17.62 5.22 4.16
C ARG A 106 -19.00 5.70 3.71
N SER A 107 -19.98 4.79 3.72
CA SER A 107 -21.35 5.09 3.32
C SER A 107 -21.99 6.14 4.22
N HIS A 108 -21.72 6.10 5.52
CA HIS A 108 -22.21 7.10 6.48
C HIS A 108 -21.60 8.47 6.17
N ARG A 109 -20.29 8.55 6.04
CA ARG A 109 -19.57 9.81 5.70
C ARG A 109 -20.04 10.39 4.36
N GLN A 110 -20.28 9.55 3.36
CA GLN A 110 -20.81 10.01 2.07
C GLN A 110 -22.21 10.67 2.21
N LYS A 111 -23.05 10.16 3.12
CA LYS A 111 -24.35 10.79 3.42
C LYS A 111 -24.20 12.15 4.08
N GLU A 112 -23.20 12.30 4.97
CA GLU A 112 -22.90 13.62 5.57
C GLU A 112 -22.44 14.63 4.51
N PHE A 113 -21.58 14.22 3.59
CA PHE A 113 -21.15 15.07 2.47
C PHE A 113 -22.34 15.45 1.57
N ALA A 114 -23.19 14.49 1.23
CA ALA A 114 -24.40 14.74 0.46
C ALA A 114 -25.39 15.69 1.15
N ALA A 115 -25.36 15.75 2.48
CA ALA A 115 -26.18 16.68 3.28
C ALA A 115 -25.54 18.08 3.45
N GLY A 116 -24.43 18.37 2.75
CA GLY A 116 -23.81 19.70 2.72
C GLY A 116 -22.55 19.87 3.59
N LYS A 117 -22.11 18.81 4.32
CA LYS A 117 -20.84 18.85 5.04
C LYS A 117 -19.68 18.76 4.04
N LEU A 118 -18.70 19.64 4.17
CA LEU A 118 -17.46 19.55 3.41
C LEU A 118 -16.42 18.69 4.13
N PRO A 119 -15.53 17.98 3.40
CA PRO A 119 -14.38 17.33 3.99
C PRO A 119 -13.45 18.32 4.69
N ASP A 120 -12.92 17.93 5.85
CA ASP A 120 -11.95 18.70 6.60
C ASP A 120 -11.08 17.79 7.46
N PHE A 121 -9.97 18.32 7.97
CA PHE A 121 -9.09 17.62 8.89
C PHE A 121 -9.81 17.26 10.19
N LEU A 122 -9.58 16.04 10.68
CA LEU A 122 -10.24 15.54 11.88
C LEU A 122 -9.75 16.26 13.13
N ALA A 123 -10.64 16.94 13.87
CA ALA A 123 -10.28 17.63 15.11
C ALA A 123 -9.80 16.65 16.19
N GLN A 124 -10.40 15.48 16.30
CA GLN A 124 -10.05 14.46 17.29
C GLN A 124 -8.66 13.86 17.13
N THR A 125 -8.04 13.95 15.96
CA THR A 125 -6.70 13.44 15.66
C THR A 125 -5.64 14.54 15.53
N GLU A 126 -5.98 15.78 15.87
CA GLU A 126 -5.05 16.91 15.78
C GLU A 126 -3.75 16.66 16.54
N SER A 127 -3.82 15.94 17.66
CA SER A 127 -2.64 15.54 18.45
C SER A 127 -1.64 14.71 17.64
N VAL A 128 -2.10 13.83 16.76
CA VAL A 128 -1.25 13.04 15.85
C VAL A 128 -0.48 13.96 14.90
N ARG A 129 -1.16 14.95 14.31
CA ARG A 129 -0.56 15.91 13.38
C ARG A 129 0.45 16.86 14.05
N LYS A 130 0.23 17.20 15.34
CA LYS A 130 1.11 18.08 16.13
C LYS A 130 2.27 17.34 16.79
N ALA A 131 2.14 16.06 17.09
CA ALA A 131 3.17 15.27 17.78
C ALA A 131 4.43 15.08 16.93
N ARG A 132 5.56 14.87 17.62
CA ARG A 132 6.84 14.50 16.97
C ARG A 132 6.92 12.98 16.87
N TRP A 133 6.92 12.47 15.67
CA TRP A 133 7.11 11.06 15.34
C TRP A 133 7.55 10.91 13.89
N GLN A 134 8.15 9.78 13.57
CA GLN A 134 8.54 9.40 12.22
C GLN A 134 8.17 7.94 11.97
N ILE A 135 8.16 7.52 10.71
CA ILE A 135 8.04 6.13 10.32
C ILE A 135 9.30 5.35 10.73
N ARG A 136 9.20 4.02 10.79
CA ARG A 136 10.30 3.15 11.27
C ARG A 136 11.54 3.14 10.36
N GLY A 137 11.42 3.59 9.13
CA GLY A 137 12.50 3.64 8.16
C GLY A 137 12.19 2.89 6.87
N ILE A 138 13.00 3.17 5.87
CA ILE A 138 12.86 2.70 4.49
C ILE A 138 13.96 1.68 4.22
N PRO A 139 13.65 0.46 3.74
CA PRO A 139 14.64 -0.55 3.33
C PRO A 139 15.62 -0.02 2.27
N ALA A 140 16.81 -0.60 2.23
CA ALA A 140 17.89 -0.14 1.33
C ALA A 140 17.51 -0.21 -0.15
N ASP A 141 16.79 -1.24 -0.56
CA ASP A 141 16.32 -1.47 -1.92
C ASP A 141 15.12 -0.58 -2.31
N LEU A 142 14.42 0.02 -1.33
CA LEU A 142 13.35 0.99 -1.55
C LEU A 142 13.80 2.47 -1.42
N GLN A 143 15.11 2.73 -1.25
CA GLN A 143 15.63 4.10 -1.19
C GLN A 143 15.59 4.82 -2.55
N ASP A 144 15.64 4.07 -3.64
CA ASP A 144 15.57 4.59 -5.01
C ASP A 144 14.24 4.22 -5.65
N ARG A 145 13.31 5.15 -5.64
CA ARG A 145 11.99 5.00 -6.23
C ARG A 145 11.69 6.07 -7.28
N ARG A 146 12.75 6.63 -7.87
CA ARG A 146 12.63 7.73 -8.86
C ARG A 146 11.69 7.41 -10.01
N VAL A 147 11.69 6.17 -10.49
CA VAL A 147 10.73 5.71 -11.49
C VAL A 147 10.22 4.32 -11.10
N GLU A 148 8.91 4.21 -11.01
CA GLU A 148 8.19 2.96 -10.83
C GLU A 148 7.36 2.67 -12.07
N ILE A 149 7.30 1.42 -12.48
CA ILE A 149 6.40 0.97 -13.53
C ILE A 149 5.24 0.19 -12.92
N THR A 150 4.02 0.44 -13.38
CA THR A 150 2.86 -0.37 -13.01
C THR A 150 2.41 -1.21 -14.20
N GLY A 151 1.89 -2.39 -13.92
CA GLY A 151 1.34 -3.27 -14.94
C GLY A 151 0.64 -4.48 -14.35
N PRO A 152 -0.20 -5.17 -15.15
CA PRO A 152 -0.92 -6.34 -14.72
C PRO A 152 0.04 -7.51 -14.42
N VAL A 153 -0.45 -8.45 -13.63
CA VAL A 153 0.30 -9.65 -13.22
C VAL A 153 0.35 -10.75 -14.31
N GLU A 154 0.14 -10.39 -15.56
CA GLU A 154 0.26 -11.31 -16.72
C GLU A 154 1.73 -11.64 -16.97
N ARG A 155 2.04 -12.91 -17.23
CA ARG A 155 3.40 -13.48 -17.26
C ARG A 155 4.41 -12.67 -18.07
N ARG A 156 4.08 -12.35 -19.32
CA ARG A 156 4.95 -11.54 -20.19
C ARG A 156 5.12 -10.10 -19.67
N MET A 157 4.05 -9.52 -19.13
CA MET A 157 4.10 -8.16 -18.62
C MET A 157 4.96 -8.06 -17.35
N VAL A 158 4.88 -9.05 -16.46
CA VAL A 158 5.74 -9.16 -15.27
C VAL A 158 7.22 -9.21 -15.68
N ILE A 159 7.59 -10.07 -16.63
CA ILE A 159 8.98 -10.17 -17.11
C ILE A 159 9.46 -8.83 -17.71
N ASN A 160 8.65 -8.22 -18.57
CA ASN A 160 9.03 -6.96 -19.22
C ASN A 160 9.15 -5.80 -18.22
N ALA A 161 8.28 -5.73 -17.22
CA ALA A 161 8.31 -4.69 -16.21
C ALA A 161 9.53 -4.84 -15.28
N LEU A 162 9.81 -6.05 -14.83
CA LEU A 162 10.97 -6.33 -13.98
C LEU A 162 12.30 -6.11 -14.70
N ASN A 163 12.37 -6.37 -16.01
CA ASN A 163 13.55 -6.16 -16.84
C ASN A 163 13.71 -4.72 -17.33
N GLY A 164 12.74 -3.84 -17.05
CA GLY A 164 12.77 -2.45 -17.50
C GLY A 164 13.75 -1.60 -16.71
N ASN A 165 13.95 -0.34 -17.16
CA ASN A 165 14.83 0.61 -16.51
C ASN A 165 14.19 1.32 -15.30
N ALA A 166 12.95 0.96 -14.93
CA ALA A 166 12.33 1.41 -13.68
C ALA A 166 13.02 0.76 -12.47
N LYS A 167 13.02 1.46 -11.33
CA LYS A 167 13.61 0.94 -10.10
C LYS A 167 12.69 -0.02 -9.36
N VAL A 168 11.39 0.17 -9.55
CA VAL A 168 10.35 -0.61 -8.91
C VAL A 168 9.33 -1.05 -9.95
N PHE A 169 8.87 -2.28 -9.86
CA PHE A 169 7.67 -2.77 -10.53
C PHE A 169 6.54 -2.95 -9.52
N MET A 170 5.46 -2.22 -9.70
CA MET A 170 4.21 -2.44 -8.99
C MET A 170 3.36 -3.43 -9.77
N ALA A 171 3.36 -4.67 -9.33
CA ALA A 171 2.53 -5.76 -9.88
C ALA A 171 1.10 -5.60 -9.37
N ASP A 172 0.17 -5.41 -10.28
CA ASP A 172 -1.14 -4.86 -9.98
C ASP A 172 -2.27 -5.87 -10.17
N PHE A 173 -2.92 -6.25 -9.06
CA PHE A 173 -4.14 -7.06 -9.05
C PHE A 173 -5.42 -6.22 -9.12
N GLU A 174 -5.33 -4.91 -9.02
CA GLU A 174 -6.49 -4.03 -8.92
C GLU A 174 -6.86 -3.38 -10.27
N ASP A 175 -6.28 -2.19 -10.59
CA ASP A 175 -6.79 -1.37 -11.69
C ASP A 175 -6.34 -1.85 -13.08
N SER A 176 -5.14 -2.43 -13.22
CA SER A 176 -4.61 -2.84 -14.53
C SER A 176 -4.91 -4.30 -14.89
N LEU A 177 -5.54 -5.05 -14.00
CA LEU A 177 -5.97 -6.42 -14.24
C LEU A 177 -7.50 -6.52 -14.29
N ALA A 178 -8.05 -7.19 -15.29
CA ALA A 178 -9.42 -7.68 -15.20
C ALA A 178 -9.46 -8.83 -14.18
N PRO A 179 -10.05 -8.67 -12.98
CA PRO A 179 -9.86 -9.59 -11.86
C PRO A 179 -10.76 -10.83 -11.97
N THR A 180 -10.64 -11.55 -13.11
CA THR A 180 -11.26 -12.86 -13.25
C THR A 180 -10.50 -13.87 -12.40
N TRP A 181 -11.17 -14.92 -11.93
CA TRP A 181 -10.57 -15.96 -11.12
C TRP A 181 -9.26 -16.49 -11.72
N THR A 182 -9.31 -16.90 -12.98
CA THR A 182 -8.14 -17.41 -13.69
C THR A 182 -6.97 -16.44 -13.67
N LYS A 183 -7.21 -15.17 -14.03
CA LYS A 183 -6.14 -14.15 -14.07
C LYS A 183 -5.56 -13.83 -12.70
N VAL A 184 -6.39 -13.84 -11.65
CA VAL A 184 -5.94 -13.61 -10.28
C VAL A 184 -5.06 -14.76 -9.79
N VAL A 185 -5.48 -16.02 -10.05
CA VAL A 185 -4.71 -17.21 -9.69
C VAL A 185 -3.41 -17.30 -10.50
N GLU A 186 -3.48 -17.16 -11.82
CA GLU A 186 -2.28 -17.10 -12.69
C GLU A 186 -1.33 -15.98 -12.27
N GLY A 187 -1.87 -14.84 -11.86
CA GLY A 187 -1.10 -13.71 -11.35
C GLY A 187 -0.26 -14.07 -10.11
N GLN A 188 -0.85 -14.79 -9.15
CA GLN A 188 -0.12 -15.26 -7.97
C GLN A 188 0.99 -16.25 -8.35
N ILE A 189 0.71 -17.17 -9.31
CA ILE A 189 1.71 -18.10 -9.83
C ILE A 189 2.85 -17.32 -10.51
N ASN A 190 2.52 -16.34 -11.35
CA ASN A 190 3.51 -15.53 -12.06
C ASN A 190 4.42 -14.75 -11.10
N LEU A 191 3.87 -14.17 -10.03
CA LEU A 191 4.67 -13.46 -9.05
C LEU A 191 5.55 -14.40 -8.22
N ARG A 192 5.07 -15.60 -7.88
CA ARG A 192 5.89 -16.63 -7.24
C ARG A 192 7.07 -17.02 -8.11
N ASP A 193 6.83 -17.32 -9.39
CA ASP A 193 7.88 -17.69 -10.35
C ASP A 193 8.87 -16.55 -10.57
N ALA A 194 8.39 -15.29 -10.58
CA ALA A 194 9.25 -14.12 -10.69
C ALA A 194 10.15 -13.95 -9.46
N VAL A 195 9.61 -14.14 -8.25
CA VAL A 195 10.38 -14.09 -7.01
C VAL A 195 11.37 -15.24 -6.93
N ALA A 196 11.01 -16.44 -7.41
CA ALA A 196 11.94 -17.55 -7.52
C ALA A 196 13.07 -17.27 -8.52
N GLY A 197 12.80 -16.52 -9.57
CA GLY A 197 13.73 -16.26 -10.68
C GLY A 197 13.50 -17.18 -11.88
N ASP A 198 12.48 -18.03 -11.82
CA ASP A 198 12.21 -19.09 -12.77
C ASP A 198 11.14 -18.68 -13.81
N ILE A 199 10.65 -17.45 -13.76
CA ILE A 199 9.61 -17.01 -14.69
C ILE A 199 10.13 -16.90 -16.12
N GLU A 200 9.53 -17.65 -17.02
CA GLU A 200 9.82 -17.65 -18.45
C GLU A 200 8.53 -17.59 -19.27
N TYR A 201 8.60 -17.04 -20.46
CA TYR A 201 7.48 -16.99 -21.39
C TYR A 201 7.97 -17.06 -22.82
N THR A 202 7.40 -17.92 -23.62
CA THR A 202 7.63 -17.97 -25.07
C THR A 202 6.36 -17.52 -25.78
N ASP A 203 6.46 -16.42 -26.53
CA ASP A 203 5.33 -15.89 -27.30
C ASP A 203 4.93 -16.87 -28.40
N PRO A 204 3.70 -17.39 -28.43
CA PRO A 204 3.29 -18.45 -29.36
C PRO A 204 3.25 -17.96 -30.80
N THR A 205 3.15 -16.65 -31.04
CA THR A 205 3.05 -16.08 -32.39
C THR A 205 4.43 -15.77 -32.98
N SER A 206 5.29 -15.13 -32.17
CA SER A 206 6.61 -14.68 -32.62
C SER A 206 7.76 -15.62 -32.27
N ALA A 207 7.50 -16.68 -31.49
CA ALA A 207 8.48 -17.58 -30.90
C ALA A 207 9.57 -16.85 -30.06
N LYS A 208 9.34 -15.57 -29.71
CA LYS A 208 10.26 -14.80 -28.86
C LYS A 208 10.20 -15.34 -27.43
N HIS A 209 11.39 -15.63 -26.89
CA HIS A 209 11.56 -16.08 -25.52
C HIS A 209 11.88 -14.91 -24.59
N TYR A 210 11.22 -14.89 -23.41
CA TYR A 210 11.37 -13.87 -22.36
C TYR A 210 11.76 -14.56 -21.07
N ARG A 211 12.74 -14.01 -20.38
CA ARG A 211 13.17 -14.43 -19.04
C ARG A 211 13.65 -13.22 -18.24
N LEU A 212 13.83 -13.37 -16.93
CA LEU A 212 14.39 -12.29 -16.10
C LEU A 212 15.88 -12.06 -16.39
N ASN A 213 16.28 -10.81 -16.26
CA ASN A 213 17.67 -10.39 -16.18
C ASN A 213 18.23 -10.67 -14.77
N ASP A 214 19.55 -10.53 -14.62
CA ASP A 214 20.23 -10.80 -13.35
C ASP A 214 19.92 -9.75 -12.26
N ASP A 215 19.56 -8.52 -12.65
CA ASP A 215 19.24 -7.39 -11.76
C ASP A 215 17.82 -6.84 -12.08
N PRO A 216 16.77 -7.53 -11.71
CA PRO A 216 15.40 -7.07 -11.94
C PRO A 216 15.02 -5.93 -10.99
N ALA A 217 14.04 -5.12 -11.40
CA ALA A 217 13.45 -4.09 -10.55
C ALA A 217 12.88 -4.68 -9.25
N VAL A 218 12.82 -3.87 -8.19
CA VAL A 218 12.19 -4.27 -6.93
C VAL A 218 10.70 -4.50 -7.14
N LEU A 219 10.19 -5.65 -6.67
CA LEU A 219 8.80 -6.04 -6.83
C LEU A 219 7.96 -5.54 -5.64
N ILE A 220 6.89 -4.81 -5.93
CA ILE A 220 5.84 -4.45 -4.96
C ILE A 220 4.49 -4.96 -5.48
N CYS A 221 3.72 -5.63 -4.63
CA CYS A 221 2.41 -6.18 -4.99
C CYS A 221 1.29 -5.19 -4.62
N ARG A 222 0.50 -4.72 -5.60
CA ARG A 222 -0.73 -3.97 -5.31
C ARG A 222 -1.89 -4.96 -5.17
N VAL A 223 -2.37 -5.11 -3.94
CA VAL A 223 -3.54 -5.92 -3.62
C VAL A 223 -4.82 -5.19 -4.03
N ARG A 224 -5.91 -5.91 -4.23
CA ARG A 224 -7.23 -5.32 -4.48
C ARG A 224 -7.73 -4.52 -3.27
N GLY A 225 -8.53 -3.49 -3.53
CA GLY A 225 -9.08 -2.62 -2.50
C GLY A 225 -10.04 -3.36 -1.54
N LEU A 226 -10.19 -2.82 -0.31
CA LEU A 226 -11.07 -3.40 0.73
C LEU A 226 -12.54 -3.53 0.32
N HIS A 227 -12.98 -2.75 -0.67
CA HIS A 227 -14.36 -2.77 -1.17
C HIS A 227 -14.64 -3.91 -2.15
N LEU A 228 -13.60 -4.66 -2.55
CA LEU A 228 -13.73 -5.78 -3.49
C LEU A 228 -13.80 -7.13 -2.75
N THR A 229 -14.62 -8.02 -3.28
CA THR A 229 -14.86 -9.37 -2.75
C THR A 229 -14.30 -10.40 -3.72
N GLU A 230 -13.54 -11.37 -3.19
CA GLU A 230 -13.19 -12.59 -3.92
C GLU A 230 -14.31 -13.62 -3.71
N LYS A 231 -15.17 -13.71 -4.70
CA LYS A 231 -16.37 -14.54 -4.63
C LYS A 231 -16.14 -16.04 -4.89
N HIS A 232 -14.94 -16.39 -5.40
CA HIS A 232 -14.59 -17.78 -5.68
C HIS A 232 -13.91 -18.48 -4.49
N VAL A 233 -13.76 -17.76 -3.39
CA VAL A 233 -13.30 -18.30 -2.12
C VAL A 233 -14.30 -17.85 -1.04
N GLU A 234 -14.87 -18.82 -0.34
CA GLU A 234 -15.84 -18.59 0.72
C GLU A 234 -15.25 -18.89 2.09
N PHE A 235 -15.61 -18.07 3.06
CA PHE A 235 -15.41 -18.31 4.47
C PHE A 235 -16.79 -18.22 5.15
N ASP A 236 -17.21 -19.28 5.81
CA ASP A 236 -18.56 -19.41 6.38
C ASP A 236 -19.69 -19.16 5.35
N GLY A 237 -19.49 -19.59 4.10
CA GLY A 237 -20.47 -19.44 3.02
C GLY A 237 -20.57 -18.02 2.43
N LEU A 238 -19.65 -17.12 2.79
CA LEU A 238 -19.57 -15.76 2.26
C LEU A 238 -18.25 -15.54 1.53
N GLY A 239 -18.30 -14.85 0.39
CA GLY A 239 -17.08 -14.44 -0.31
C GLY A 239 -16.18 -13.58 0.58
N ILE A 240 -14.88 -13.78 0.48
CA ILE A 240 -13.88 -13.14 1.35
C ILE A 240 -13.44 -11.77 0.82
N PRO A 241 -12.88 -10.87 1.66
CA PRO A 241 -12.22 -9.67 1.18
C PRO A 241 -11.10 -10.01 0.20
N ALA A 242 -11.18 -9.51 -1.04
CA ALA A 242 -10.18 -9.74 -2.06
C ALA A 242 -8.78 -9.28 -1.63
N ALA A 243 -8.71 -8.23 -0.84
CA ALA A 243 -7.49 -7.71 -0.24
C ALA A 243 -6.75 -8.75 0.63
N LEU A 244 -7.49 -9.54 1.43
CA LEU A 244 -6.89 -10.60 2.26
C LEU A 244 -6.42 -11.77 1.41
N PHE A 245 -7.17 -12.12 0.36
CA PHE A 245 -6.78 -13.17 -0.58
C PHE A 245 -5.45 -12.85 -1.27
N ASP A 246 -5.36 -11.67 -1.89
CA ASP A 246 -4.17 -11.23 -2.60
C ASP A 246 -2.96 -11.12 -1.64
N PHE A 247 -3.17 -10.52 -0.47
CA PHE A 247 -2.13 -10.36 0.54
C PHE A 247 -1.62 -11.70 1.06
N ALA A 248 -2.50 -12.60 1.49
CA ALA A 248 -2.12 -13.86 2.12
C ALA A 248 -1.32 -14.74 1.16
N LEU A 249 -1.78 -14.86 -0.09
CA LEU A 249 -1.12 -15.69 -1.09
C LEU A 249 0.22 -15.13 -1.52
N TYR A 250 0.27 -13.83 -1.84
CA TYR A 250 1.55 -13.19 -2.20
C TYR A 250 2.55 -13.26 -1.05
N PHE A 251 2.14 -12.92 0.17
CA PHE A 251 3.01 -13.01 1.34
C PHE A 251 3.54 -14.42 1.55
N TYR A 252 2.65 -15.41 1.71
CA TYR A 252 3.04 -16.76 2.11
C TYR A 252 3.99 -17.42 1.11
N ASN A 253 3.69 -17.28 -0.17
CA ASN A 253 4.46 -17.93 -1.22
C ASN A 253 5.82 -17.27 -1.49
N ASN A 254 6.03 -16.01 -1.07
CA ASN A 254 7.18 -15.21 -1.50
C ASN A 254 8.08 -14.69 -0.36
N TYR A 255 7.57 -14.51 0.87
CA TYR A 255 8.28 -13.75 1.90
C TYR A 255 9.68 -14.29 2.20
N ARG A 256 9.85 -15.61 2.31
CA ARG A 256 11.15 -16.23 2.61
C ARG A 256 12.19 -15.96 1.53
N GLN A 257 11.75 -16.14 0.28
CA GLN A 257 12.64 -15.94 -0.86
C GLN A 257 13.02 -14.47 -1.03
N LEU A 258 12.08 -13.56 -0.83
CA LEU A 258 12.33 -12.12 -0.84
C LEU A 258 13.33 -11.72 0.23
N LEU A 259 13.15 -12.18 1.47
CA LEU A 259 14.09 -11.91 2.57
C LEU A 259 15.47 -12.50 2.31
N ASN A 260 15.57 -13.71 1.76
CA ASN A 260 16.84 -14.34 1.39
C ASN A 260 17.59 -13.57 0.30
N LYS A 261 16.86 -12.85 -0.57
CA LYS A 261 17.44 -11.96 -1.60
C LYS A 261 17.79 -10.57 -1.08
N GLY A 262 17.60 -10.29 0.22
CA GLY A 262 17.85 -8.98 0.83
C GLY A 262 16.78 -7.93 0.53
N SER A 263 15.62 -8.36 0.04
CA SER A 263 14.41 -7.56 -0.17
C SER A 263 13.35 -7.87 0.90
N GLY A 264 12.07 -7.64 0.64
CA GLY A 264 11.00 -7.94 1.57
C GLY A 264 9.63 -8.09 0.91
N PRO A 265 8.62 -8.57 1.68
CA PRO A 265 7.24 -8.62 1.23
C PRO A 265 6.63 -7.21 1.21
N TYR A 266 6.68 -6.57 0.05
CA TYR A 266 6.27 -5.18 -0.15
C TYR A 266 4.92 -5.09 -0.84
N PHE A 267 4.09 -4.14 -0.37
CA PHE A 267 2.72 -3.98 -0.83
C PHE A 267 2.39 -2.54 -1.21
N TYR A 268 1.49 -2.37 -2.17
CA TYR A 268 0.74 -1.15 -2.40
C TYR A 268 -0.70 -1.35 -1.89
N ILE A 269 -1.16 -0.41 -1.07
CA ILE A 269 -2.51 -0.43 -0.49
C ILE A 269 -3.35 0.65 -1.17
N PRO A 270 -4.35 0.25 -1.98
CA PRO A 270 -5.17 1.18 -2.74
C PRO A 270 -6.44 1.59 -2.00
N LYS A 271 -7.08 2.65 -2.49
CA LYS A 271 -8.47 3.05 -2.22
C LYS A 271 -8.83 3.21 -0.74
N LEU A 272 -7.84 3.59 0.11
CA LEU A 272 -8.15 3.96 1.49
C LEU A 272 -8.99 5.25 1.50
N GLU A 273 -10.01 5.28 2.37
CA GLU A 273 -10.80 6.48 2.63
C GLU A 273 -10.59 7.02 4.05
N SER A 274 -9.94 6.25 4.95
CA SER A 274 -9.71 6.67 6.33
C SER A 274 -8.48 6.02 6.96
N HIS A 275 -7.98 6.67 8.02
CA HIS A 275 -6.95 6.09 8.90
C HIS A 275 -7.41 4.84 9.65
N LEU A 276 -8.72 4.62 9.81
CA LEU A 276 -9.25 3.40 10.43
C LEU A 276 -9.02 2.17 9.55
N GLU A 277 -9.09 2.34 8.24
CA GLU A 277 -8.73 1.29 7.29
C GLU A 277 -7.23 1.02 7.29
N ALA A 278 -6.41 2.08 7.41
CA ALA A 278 -4.97 1.94 7.62
C ALA A 278 -4.64 1.21 8.93
N ARG A 279 -5.36 1.47 10.02
CA ARG A 279 -5.26 0.76 11.30
C ARG A 279 -5.61 -0.72 11.16
N TRP A 280 -6.61 -1.04 10.36
CA TRP A 280 -6.97 -2.42 10.07
C TRP A 280 -5.81 -3.15 9.37
N TRP A 281 -5.20 -2.54 8.35
CA TRP A 281 -4.01 -3.09 7.71
C TRP A 281 -2.81 -3.24 8.67
N ALA A 282 -2.60 -2.26 9.55
CA ALA A 282 -1.53 -2.35 10.56
C ALA A 282 -1.73 -3.56 11.49
N LYS A 283 -2.98 -3.86 11.88
CA LYS A 283 -3.30 -5.06 12.66
C LYS A 283 -3.01 -6.35 11.86
N VAL A 284 -3.39 -6.40 10.58
CA VAL A 284 -3.12 -7.54 9.70
C VAL A 284 -1.61 -7.78 9.59
N PHE A 285 -0.82 -6.75 9.32
CA PHE A 285 0.63 -6.87 9.22
C PHE A 285 1.26 -7.32 10.53
N ALA A 286 0.91 -6.71 11.64
CA ALA A 286 1.43 -7.07 12.96
C ALA A 286 1.13 -8.53 13.32
N TYR A 287 -0.10 -8.99 13.05
CA TYR A 287 -0.51 -10.38 13.27
C TYR A 287 0.32 -11.36 12.44
N VAL A 288 0.55 -11.05 11.17
CA VAL A 288 1.34 -11.91 10.28
C VAL A 288 2.82 -11.91 10.67
N GLU A 289 3.39 -10.74 10.98
CA GLU A 289 4.77 -10.64 11.43
C GLU A 289 5.00 -11.45 12.71
N GLU A 290 4.11 -11.36 13.69
CA GLU A 290 4.16 -12.15 14.92
C GLU A 290 4.05 -13.67 14.63
N ARG A 291 3.05 -14.07 13.83
CA ARG A 291 2.80 -15.49 13.49
C ARG A 291 3.99 -16.15 12.78
N PHE A 292 4.72 -15.41 11.98
CA PHE A 292 5.87 -15.91 11.23
C PHE A 292 7.20 -15.58 11.90
N CYS A 293 7.18 -15.11 13.16
CA CYS A 293 8.36 -14.72 13.94
C CYS A 293 9.27 -13.73 13.20
N LEU A 294 8.66 -12.79 12.46
CA LEU A 294 9.37 -11.72 11.77
C LEU A 294 9.51 -10.50 12.69
N LEU A 295 10.55 -9.71 12.45
CA LEU A 295 10.69 -8.44 13.14
C LEU A 295 9.54 -7.50 12.75
N PRO A 296 8.93 -6.77 13.72
CA PRO A 296 7.92 -5.77 13.40
C PRO A 296 8.41 -4.79 12.34
N GLY A 297 7.63 -4.55 11.29
CA GLY A 297 8.00 -3.71 10.15
C GLY A 297 8.85 -4.41 9.09
N THR A 298 8.90 -5.74 9.07
CA THR A 298 9.46 -6.53 7.95
C THR A 298 8.57 -6.41 6.71
N ILE A 299 7.25 -6.48 6.89
CA ILE A 299 6.29 -6.17 5.82
C ILE A 299 6.33 -4.66 5.59
N LYS A 300 6.48 -4.22 4.34
CA LYS A 300 6.42 -2.81 4.01
C LYS A 300 5.25 -2.50 3.08
N CYS A 301 4.72 -1.28 3.24
CA CYS A 301 3.65 -0.82 2.36
C CYS A 301 3.87 0.62 1.89
N THR A 302 3.27 0.91 0.75
CA THR A 302 3.00 2.25 0.23
C THR A 302 1.49 2.40 0.13
N CYS A 303 0.92 3.51 0.58
CA CYS A 303 -0.51 3.76 0.43
C CYS A 303 -0.75 4.74 -0.72
N LEU A 304 -1.72 4.43 -1.58
CA LEU A 304 -2.24 5.40 -2.52
C LEU A 304 -3.18 6.36 -1.77
N ILE A 305 -2.88 7.63 -1.86
CA ILE A 305 -3.81 8.69 -1.46
C ILE A 305 -4.56 9.10 -2.73
N GLU A 306 -5.63 8.42 -2.99
CA GLU A 306 -6.38 8.55 -4.25
C GLU A 306 -7.87 8.74 -4.02
N THR A 307 -8.25 9.07 -2.78
CA THR A 307 -9.62 9.42 -2.43
C THR A 307 -9.63 10.76 -1.72
N LEU A 308 -10.62 11.58 -1.97
CA LEU A 308 -10.74 12.90 -1.35
C LEU A 308 -10.76 12.82 0.19
N PRO A 309 -11.49 11.88 0.84
CA PRO A 309 -11.44 11.76 2.29
C PRO A 309 -10.05 11.45 2.85
N ALA A 310 -9.25 10.60 2.17
CA ALA A 310 -7.92 10.21 2.63
C ALA A 310 -6.92 11.37 2.63
N VAL A 311 -7.11 12.38 1.78
CA VAL A 311 -6.24 13.56 1.74
C VAL A 311 -6.23 14.30 3.07
N PHE A 312 -7.36 14.35 3.76
CA PHE A 312 -7.51 14.98 5.07
C PHE A 312 -7.00 14.11 6.22
N GLU A 313 -6.61 12.86 5.95
CA GLU A 313 -6.16 11.88 6.95
C GLU A 313 -4.75 11.32 6.64
N MET A 314 -3.95 11.99 5.80
CA MET A 314 -2.63 11.49 5.40
C MET A 314 -1.69 11.24 6.57
N GLU A 315 -1.60 12.17 7.54
CA GLU A 315 -0.73 12.01 8.70
C GLU A 315 -1.23 10.90 9.61
N GLU A 316 -2.53 10.73 9.76
CA GLU A 316 -3.15 9.65 10.53
C GLU A 316 -2.91 8.30 9.86
N ILE A 317 -3.03 8.20 8.53
CA ILE A 317 -2.71 6.99 7.76
C ILE A 317 -1.24 6.60 7.97
N LEU A 318 -0.32 7.56 7.83
CA LEU A 318 1.10 7.34 8.12
C LEU A 318 1.33 6.89 9.57
N PHE A 319 0.62 7.48 10.53
CA PHE A 319 0.77 7.17 11.95
C PHE A 319 0.31 5.75 12.29
N GLU A 320 -0.84 5.33 11.78
CA GLU A 320 -1.36 3.98 12.01
C GLU A 320 -0.38 2.92 11.44
N LEU A 321 0.14 3.16 10.26
CA LEU A 321 1.06 2.25 9.56
C LEU A 321 2.55 2.53 9.82
N ARG A 322 2.92 3.39 10.79
CA ARG A 322 4.30 3.89 10.98
C ARG A 322 5.39 2.82 11.10
N SER A 323 5.05 1.61 11.48
CA SER A 323 5.99 0.48 11.53
C SER A 323 6.25 -0.12 10.14
N ASN A 324 5.29 -0.05 9.24
CA ASN A 324 5.26 -0.77 7.98
C ASN A 324 5.33 0.17 6.75
N ILE A 325 4.80 1.39 6.86
CA ILE A 325 4.73 2.32 5.73
C ILE A 325 6.11 2.89 5.36
N VAL A 326 6.32 3.07 4.05
CA VAL A 326 7.54 3.69 3.51
C VAL A 326 7.26 4.91 2.62
N ALA A 327 6.05 5.00 2.06
CA ALA A 327 5.68 6.08 1.16
C ALA A 327 4.16 6.30 1.08
N LEU A 328 3.77 7.49 0.63
CA LEU A 328 2.46 7.76 0.06
C LEU A 328 2.61 7.99 -1.46
N ASN A 329 1.62 7.57 -2.23
CA ASN A 329 1.55 7.84 -3.66
C ASN A 329 0.43 8.84 -3.96
N CYS A 330 0.73 9.81 -4.82
CA CYS A 330 -0.15 10.89 -5.24
C CYS A 330 -1.01 10.44 -6.44
N GLY A 331 -2.07 9.67 -6.20
CA GLY A 331 -3.00 9.22 -7.25
C GLY A 331 -3.68 10.40 -7.93
N ARG A 332 -3.82 10.39 -9.26
CA ARG A 332 -4.38 11.50 -10.02
C ARG A 332 -5.83 11.25 -10.43
N TRP A 333 -6.06 10.24 -11.25
CA TRP A 333 -7.37 10.04 -11.87
C TRP A 333 -8.42 9.55 -10.88
N ASP A 334 -8.04 8.64 -9.98
CA ASP A 334 -8.90 8.18 -8.90
C ASP A 334 -9.23 9.30 -7.92
N TYR A 335 -8.27 10.18 -7.62
CA TYR A 335 -8.49 11.34 -6.77
C TYR A 335 -9.52 12.30 -7.40
N ILE A 336 -9.40 12.61 -8.68
CA ILE A 336 -10.36 13.45 -9.42
C ILE A 336 -11.74 12.79 -9.42
N LEU A 337 -11.83 11.48 -9.70
CA LEU A 337 -13.08 10.74 -9.63
C LEU A 337 -13.68 10.74 -8.23
N SER A 338 -12.84 10.58 -7.20
CA SER A 338 -13.27 10.63 -5.80
C SER A 338 -13.79 12.01 -5.41
N ASP A 339 -13.17 13.09 -5.87
CA ASP A 339 -13.64 14.47 -5.68
C ASP A 339 -15.05 14.63 -6.26
N MET A 340 -15.23 14.30 -7.53
CA MET A 340 -16.55 14.34 -8.19
C MET A 340 -17.60 13.49 -7.47
N LYS A 341 -17.24 12.26 -7.08
CA LYS A 341 -18.14 11.34 -6.37
C LYS A 341 -18.55 11.90 -5.01
N THR A 342 -17.58 12.44 -4.27
CA THR A 342 -17.78 12.94 -2.91
C THR A 342 -18.63 14.21 -2.89
N LEU A 343 -18.36 15.13 -3.81
CA LEU A 343 -18.95 16.46 -3.83
C LEU A 343 -20.08 16.64 -4.88
N LYS A 344 -20.56 15.57 -5.50
CA LYS A 344 -21.60 15.60 -6.56
C LYS A 344 -22.91 16.28 -6.19
N HIS A 345 -23.18 16.52 -4.91
CA HIS A 345 -24.36 17.23 -4.42
C HIS A 345 -24.09 18.70 -4.09
N HIS A 346 -22.86 19.18 -4.27
CA HIS A 346 -22.46 20.57 -4.07
C HIS A 346 -22.41 21.26 -5.44
N ALA A 347 -23.40 22.11 -5.72
CA ALA A 347 -23.58 22.73 -7.05
C ALA A 347 -22.38 23.60 -7.49
N GLU A 348 -21.64 24.13 -6.51
CA GLU A 348 -20.43 24.93 -6.73
C GLU A 348 -19.19 24.11 -7.06
N HIS A 349 -19.24 22.79 -6.88
CA HIS A 349 -18.12 21.88 -7.16
C HIS A 349 -18.28 21.17 -8.50
N VAL A 350 -18.26 21.94 -9.59
CA VAL A 350 -18.25 21.42 -10.96
C VAL A 350 -16.84 21.46 -11.50
N LEU A 351 -16.30 20.31 -11.86
CA LEU A 351 -14.96 20.20 -12.43
C LEU A 351 -14.97 20.49 -13.94
N HIS A 352 -13.86 21.00 -14.44
CA HIS A 352 -13.61 21.13 -15.88
C HIS A 352 -13.55 19.76 -16.59
N ASP A 353 -13.63 19.78 -17.93
CA ASP A 353 -13.38 18.60 -18.74
C ASP A 353 -12.06 17.92 -18.35
N ARG A 354 -12.06 16.57 -18.36
CA ARG A 354 -10.94 15.74 -17.93
C ARG A 354 -9.60 16.15 -18.52
N GLN A 355 -9.56 16.52 -19.80
CA GLN A 355 -8.35 16.93 -20.50
C GLN A 355 -7.71 18.21 -19.93
N ASN A 356 -8.49 19.04 -19.24
CA ASN A 356 -8.06 20.29 -18.64
C ASN A 356 -7.63 20.13 -17.16
N LEU A 357 -7.82 18.94 -16.57
CA LEU A 357 -7.48 18.66 -15.18
C LEU A 357 -6.03 18.15 -15.07
N THR A 358 -5.09 19.09 -15.15
CA THR A 358 -3.65 18.86 -14.98
C THR A 358 -3.21 19.13 -13.54
N MET A 359 -2.05 18.59 -13.12
CA MET A 359 -1.58 18.67 -11.72
C MET A 359 -1.22 20.11 -11.26
N ASP A 360 -1.20 21.08 -12.16
CA ASP A 360 -1.03 22.51 -11.87
C ASP A 360 -2.34 23.19 -11.43
N LYS A 361 -3.50 22.54 -11.59
CA LYS A 361 -4.76 23.07 -11.06
C LYS A 361 -4.72 23.22 -9.55
N ALA A 362 -5.37 24.28 -9.02
CA ALA A 362 -5.20 24.72 -7.65
C ALA A 362 -5.36 23.59 -6.63
N PHE A 363 -6.49 22.84 -6.67
CA PHE A 363 -6.74 21.75 -5.72
C PHE A 363 -5.79 20.57 -5.88
N LEU A 364 -5.43 20.19 -7.14
CA LEU A 364 -4.47 19.11 -7.42
C LEU A 364 -3.05 19.50 -6.99
N SER A 365 -2.66 20.75 -7.24
CA SER A 365 -1.38 21.29 -6.79
C SER A 365 -1.29 21.36 -5.26
N ALA A 366 -2.37 21.80 -4.59
CA ALA A 366 -2.44 21.81 -3.12
C ALA A 366 -2.32 20.40 -2.54
N TYR A 367 -3.05 19.44 -3.10
CA TYR A 367 -2.98 18.03 -2.73
C TYR A 367 -1.55 17.46 -2.88
N SER A 368 -0.91 17.65 -4.05
CA SER A 368 0.45 17.20 -4.30
C SER A 368 1.46 17.79 -3.30
N ARG A 369 1.39 19.10 -3.05
CA ARG A 369 2.27 19.79 -2.10
C ARG A 369 2.05 19.34 -0.66
N LEU A 370 0.79 19.13 -0.26
CA LEU A 370 0.46 18.62 1.07
C LEU A 370 1.02 17.21 1.26
N LEU A 371 0.89 16.33 0.26
CA LEU A 371 1.42 14.97 0.32
C LEU A 371 2.93 14.97 0.53
N VAL A 372 3.69 15.74 -0.25
CA VAL A 372 5.15 15.87 -0.09
C VAL A 372 5.48 16.38 1.32
N LYS A 373 4.81 17.47 1.77
CA LYS A 373 5.03 18.06 3.09
C LYS A 373 4.81 17.07 4.22
N VAL A 374 3.71 16.34 4.17
CA VAL A 374 3.35 15.32 5.18
C VAL A 374 4.34 14.17 5.18
N CYS A 375 4.66 13.62 4.00
CA CYS A 375 5.61 12.53 3.87
C CYS A 375 6.98 12.89 4.44
N HIS A 376 7.59 13.95 3.98
CA HIS A 376 8.96 14.33 4.37
C HIS A 376 9.04 14.73 5.85
N LYS A 377 8.02 15.40 6.39
CA LYS A 377 7.89 15.65 7.85
C LYS A 377 7.98 14.34 8.65
N ARG A 378 7.48 13.23 8.11
CA ARG A 378 7.40 11.93 8.79
C ARG A 378 8.48 10.93 8.34
N GLY A 379 9.39 11.34 7.46
CA GLY A 379 10.48 10.50 6.94
C GLY A 379 10.03 9.45 5.94
N ALA A 380 8.83 9.62 5.35
CA ALA A 380 8.29 8.79 4.29
C ALA A 380 8.58 9.39 2.91
N LEU A 381 8.66 8.55 1.87
CA LEU A 381 8.79 9.02 0.49
C LEU A 381 7.44 9.50 -0.05
N ALA A 382 7.50 10.50 -0.93
CA ALA A 382 6.39 11.03 -1.68
C ALA A 382 6.50 10.60 -3.15
N ILE A 383 5.64 9.70 -3.60
CA ILE A 383 5.67 9.19 -4.98
C ILE A 383 4.59 9.91 -5.80
N GLY A 384 4.98 10.46 -6.95
CA GLY A 384 4.09 11.11 -7.89
C GLY A 384 3.15 10.13 -8.60
N GLY A 385 2.17 10.68 -9.29
CA GLY A 385 1.14 9.90 -9.98
C GLY A 385 1.56 9.36 -11.34
N MET A 386 0.64 8.63 -11.96
CA MET A 386 0.88 8.03 -13.27
C MET A 386 0.74 9.06 -14.39
N ALA A 387 1.75 9.10 -15.27
CA ALA A 387 1.59 9.63 -16.62
C ALA A 387 1.00 8.53 -17.51
N ALA A 388 -0.25 8.66 -17.85
CA ALA A 388 -0.99 7.70 -18.68
C ALA A 388 -0.67 7.86 -20.19
N PHE A 389 0.60 8.08 -20.52
CA PHE A 389 1.06 8.16 -21.90
C PHE A 389 1.55 6.80 -22.39
N ILE A 390 1.40 6.56 -23.68
CA ILE A 390 1.92 5.38 -24.36
C ILE A 390 2.78 5.85 -25.51
N PRO A 391 4.02 5.35 -25.68
CA PRO A 391 4.85 5.69 -26.81
C PRO A 391 4.14 5.44 -28.14
N ALA A 392 4.20 6.40 -29.05
CA ALA A 392 3.60 6.31 -30.37
C ALA A 392 4.59 5.70 -31.37
N LYS A 393 4.08 5.03 -32.40
CA LYS A 393 4.90 4.52 -33.50
C LYS A 393 5.37 5.63 -34.44
N ASP A 394 4.55 6.65 -34.61
CA ASP A 394 4.88 7.85 -35.35
C ASP A 394 5.89 8.71 -34.57
N ALA A 395 6.95 9.17 -35.23
CA ALA A 395 8.06 9.85 -34.57
C ALA A 395 7.69 11.24 -34.04
N GLU A 396 6.88 12.02 -34.76
CA GLU A 396 6.47 13.37 -34.34
C GLU A 396 5.50 13.28 -33.17
N LEU A 397 4.51 12.38 -33.24
CA LEU A 397 3.58 12.12 -32.16
C LEU A 397 4.31 11.61 -30.92
N ASN A 398 5.29 10.70 -31.09
CA ASN A 398 6.09 10.19 -29.96
C ASN A 398 6.92 11.28 -29.29
N GLN A 399 7.48 12.22 -30.09
CA GLN A 399 8.19 13.37 -29.53
C GLN A 399 7.27 14.25 -28.69
N SER A 400 6.05 14.49 -29.14
CA SER A 400 5.03 15.22 -28.38
C SER A 400 4.67 14.50 -27.06
N VAL A 401 4.45 13.18 -27.11
CA VAL A 401 4.18 12.34 -25.92
C VAL A 401 5.34 12.44 -24.91
N LEU A 402 6.59 12.31 -25.36
CA LEU A 402 7.76 12.43 -24.50
C LEU A 402 7.93 13.83 -23.91
N GLN A 403 7.57 14.87 -24.65
CA GLN A 403 7.61 16.25 -24.14
C GLN A 403 6.54 16.49 -23.06
N GLN A 404 5.33 15.99 -23.26
CA GLN A 404 4.28 16.05 -22.24
C GLN A 404 4.67 15.28 -20.98
N LEU A 405 5.26 14.09 -21.14
CA LEU A 405 5.82 13.33 -20.03
C LEU A 405 6.86 14.13 -19.25
N ARG A 406 7.85 14.75 -19.93
CA ARG A 406 8.84 15.59 -19.28
C ARG A 406 8.21 16.70 -18.45
N THR A 407 7.28 17.45 -19.04
CA THR A 407 6.59 18.54 -18.34
C THR A 407 5.88 18.06 -17.09
N ASP A 408 5.19 16.93 -17.17
CA ASP A 408 4.48 16.30 -16.02
C ASP A 408 5.48 15.89 -14.93
N LYS A 409 6.59 15.23 -15.29
CA LYS A 409 7.60 14.76 -14.34
C LYS A 409 8.49 15.89 -13.78
N GLU A 410 8.72 16.94 -14.53
CA GLU A 410 9.34 18.16 -14.03
C GLU A 410 8.50 18.82 -12.93
N PHE A 411 7.17 18.90 -13.12
CA PHE A 411 6.28 19.43 -12.12
C PHE A 411 6.35 18.63 -10.80
N GLU A 412 6.31 17.29 -10.88
CA GLU A 412 6.42 16.42 -9.71
C GLU A 412 7.79 16.58 -9.01
N ALA A 413 8.89 16.51 -9.77
CA ALA A 413 10.24 16.64 -9.22
C ALA A 413 10.47 18.01 -8.55
N ARG A 414 9.98 19.11 -9.15
CA ARG A 414 10.04 20.46 -8.56
C ARG A 414 9.17 20.58 -7.30
N ASN A 415 8.06 19.87 -7.24
CA ASN A 415 7.23 19.81 -6.04
C ASN A 415 7.88 19.03 -4.90
N GLY A 416 8.98 18.31 -5.15
CA GLY A 416 9.72 17.55 -4.15
C GLY A 416 9.32 16.08 -4.08
N HIS A 417 8.59 15.53 -5.07
CA HIS A 417 8.34 14.09 -5.11
C HIS A 417 9.64 13.32 -5.29
N ASP A 418 9.77 12.19 -4.59
CA ASP A 418 10.96 11.32 -4.61
C ASP A 418 10.99 10.41 -5.84
N GLY A 419 9.85 10.21 -6.46
CA GLY A 419 9.68 9.36 -7.61
C GLY A 419 8.33 9.52 -8.27
N THR A 420 8.07 8.71 -9.29
CA THR A 420 6.87 8.81 -10.13
C THR A 420 6.51 7.47 -10.76
N TRP A 421 5.30 7.37 -11.31
CA TRP A 421 4.83 6.22 -12.06
C TRP A 421 4.86 6.44 -13.57
N VAL A 422 5.19 5.37 -14.29
CA VAL A 422 5.03 5.25 -15.73
C VAL A 422 4.22 4.00 -16.08
N ALA A 423 3.42 4.09 -17.13
CA ALA A 423 2.56 2.99 -17.59
C ALA A 423 3.24 2.08 -18.64
N HIS A 424 4.39 2.48 -19.18
CA HIS A 424 5.06 1.76 -20.25
C HIS A 424 6.59 1.80 -20.09
N PRO A 425 7.30 0.66 -20.29
CA PRO A 425 8.77 0.63 -20.13
C PRO A 425 9.52 1.68 -20.96
N GLY A 426 9.05 1.96 -22.17
CA GLY A 426 9.66 2.97 -23.06
C GLY A 426 9.60 4.42 -22.55
N LEU A 427 8.92 4.68 -21.43
CA LEU A 427 8.85 6.00 -20.79
C LEU A 427 9.82 6.13 -19.61
N ALA A 428 10.34 5.01 -19.10
CA ALA A 428 11.16 4.98 -17.90
C ALA A 428 12.41 5.84 -18.01
N ASP A 429 13.13 5.77 -19.12
CA ASP A 429 14.39 6.53 -19.33
C ASP A 429 14.15 8.04 -19.34
N THR A 430 13.07 8.49 -19.98
CA THR A 430 12.73 9.92 -20.01
C THR A 430 12.34 10.43 -18.63
N ALA A 431 11.55 9.67 -17.88
CA ALA A 431 11.16 10.00 -16.51
C ALA A 431 12.40 10.01 -15.59
N MET A 432 13.28 9.00 -15.71
CA MET A 432 14.51 8.91 -14.93
C MET A 432 15.45 10.09 -15.21
N ALA A 433 15.66 10.45 -16.48
CA ALA A 433 16.47 11.59 -16.85
C ALA A 433 15.94 12.91 -16.28
N THR A 434 14.60 13.07 -16.27
CA THR A 434 13.94 14.24 -15.68
C THR A 434 14.18 14.30 -14.17
N PHE A 435 13.95 13.22 -13.43
CA PHE A 435 14.21 13.20 -11.98
C PHE A 435 15.68 13.44 -11.66
N ASN A 436 16.60 12.83 -12.40
CA ASN A 436 18.05 13.04 -12.21
C ASN A 436 18.47 14.51 -12.33
N GLN A 437 17.83 15.26 -13.22
CA GLN A 437 18.12 16.69 -13.40
C GLN A 437 17.77 17.51 -12.16
N TYR A 438 16.69 17.14 -11.43
CA TYR A 438 16.18 17.90 -10.27
C TYR A 438 16.72 17.41 -8.94
N LEU A 439 16.94 16.11 -8.76
CA LEU A 439 17.47 15.56 -7.52
C LEU A 439 18.97 15.86 -7.33
N GLY A 440 19.72 16.05 -8.40
CA GLY A 440 21.15 16.22 -8.37
C GLY A 440 21.93 14.89 -8.40
N ALA A 441 23.24 15.01 -8.62
CA ALA A 441 24.11 13.86 -8.82
C ALA A 441 24.15 12.94 -7.58
N GLY A 442 23.82 11.66 -7.78
CA GLY A 442 23.87 10.63 -6.75
C GLY A 442 22.72 10.61 -5.76
N GLN A 443 21.79 11.56 -5.82
CA GLN A 443 20.60 11.58 -4.97
C GLN A 443 19.55 10.60 -5.49
N LYS A 444 18.93 9.85 -4.57
CA LYS A 444 17.90 8.85 -4.88
C LYS A 444 16.50 9.31 -4.48
N ASN A 445 16.41 10.34 -3.63
CA ASN A 445 15.16 10.90 -3.09
C ASN A 445 15.36 12.37 -2.67
N GLN A 446 14.30 13.02 -2.26
CA GLN A 446 14.25 14.43 -1.88
C GLN A 446 13.71 14.64 -0.45
N LEU A 447 13.90 13.69 0.45
CA LEU A 447 13.41 13.76 1.84
C LEU A 447 13.78 15.05 2.60
N HIS A 448 14.80 15.77 2.12
CA HIS A 448 15.21 17.06 2.68
C HIS A 448 14.31 18.24 2.28
N ILE A 449 13.42 18.08 1.31
CA ILE A 449 12.47 19.11 0.85
C ILE A 449 11.25 19.12 1.77
N THR A 450 11.24 19.94 2.82
CA THR A 450 10.16 19.97 3.82
C THR A 450 8.94 20.78 3.42
N ARG A 451 9.05 21.62 2.37
CA ARG A 451 7.99 22.53 1.89
C ARG A 451 7.43 23.48 2.95
N ASP A 452 8.25 23.87 3.89
CA ASP A 452 7.84 24.81 4.94
C ASP A 452 7.44 26.18 4.39
N VAL A 453 7.98 26.54 3.22
CA VAL A 453 7.68 27.79 2.51
C VAL A 453 6.21 27.89 2.05
N ASP A 454 5.50 26.76 1.90
CA ASP A 454 4.10 26.78 1.45
C ASP A 454 3.12 27.26 2.54
N GLY A 455 3.59 27.38 3.77
CA GLY A 455 2.68 27.65 4.89
C GLY A 455 1.71 26.49 5.15
N PRO A 456 0.60 26.73 5.87
CA PRO A 456 -0.45 25.73 6.07
C PRO A 456 -1.26 25.53 4.78
N ILE A 457 -1.49 24.28 4.41
CA ILE A 457 -2.42 23.89 3.35
C ILE A 457 -3.64 23.31 4.06
N GLY A 458 -4.78 23.99 3.94
CA GLY A 458 -6.03 23.67 4.63
C GLY A 458 -7.11 23.15 3.68
N ALA A 459 -8.31 22.93 4.21
CA ALA A 459 -9.46 22.48 3.43
C ALA A 459 -9.79 23.46 2.30
N LYS A 460 -9.62 24.76 2.52
CA LYS A 460 -9.88 25.77 1.50
C LYS A 460 -9.03 25.57 0.25
N GLU A 461 -7.74 25.32 0.39
CA GLU A 461 -6.82 25.09 -0.72
C GLU A 461 -7.09 23.77 -1.42
N LEU A 462 -7.45 22.72 -0.66
CA LEU A 462 -7.72 21.38 -1.17
C LEU A 462 -9.06 21.27 -1.92
N LEU A 463 -10.02 22.13 -1.59
CA LEU A 463 -11.35 22.16 -2.20
C LEU A 463 -11.53 23.35 -3.17
N HIS A 464 -10.47 24.13 -3.42
CA HIS A 464 -10.53 25.30 -4.28
C HIS A 464 -10.55 24.91 -5.74
N LEU A 465 -11.68 25.03 -6.37
CA LEU A 465 -11.80 24.95 -7.82
C LEU A 465 -11.34 26.27 -8.45
N CYS A 466 -10.61 26.16 -9.57
CA CYS A 466 -10.19 27.36 -10.30
C CYS A 466 -11.43 28.12 -10.79
N GLU A 467 -11.49 29.42 -10.54
CA GLU A 467 -12.49 30.30 -11.16
C GLU A 467 -12.33 30.27 -12.67
N GLY A 468 -13.42 30.05 -13.40
CA GLY A 468 -13.46 30.08 -14.86
C GLY A 468 -13.94 28.79 -15.49
N VAL A 469 -15.18 28.42 -15.22
CA VAL A 469 -15.96 27.49 -16.05
C VAL A 469 -16.74 28.30 -17.07
#